data_bcaaa506dc600562a680400aa8364c14
#
_entry.id   bcaaa506dc600562a680400aa8364c14
#
_cell.length_a   1.000
_cell.length_b   1.000
_cell.length_c   1.000
_cell.angle_alpha   90.00
_cell.angle_beta   90.00
_cell.angle_gamma   90.00
#
_symmetry.space_group_name_H-M   'P 1'
#
loop_
_entity.id
_entity.type
_entity.pdbx_description
1 polymer ?
#
loop_
_entity_poly.entity_id
_entity_poly.type
_entity_poly.pdbx_seq_one_letter_code
_entity_poly.pdbx_strand_id
1 'polypeptide(L)'
;GVKKCACDSYYAVDMEFKNSWKSYENYLDIVNEVDKLLENCNYKNRVDIVITGGEPLLYWNNQEFQNLIKHYINKNHKLTIETNASLNIDFQEEYQKNILFSMSVKLSNSLEPLKKRVNKSTLTKILENTKESYLKFVIGNDFLENAIVEIEDILKNIPQCEVYLMPLGDSSEAIDINSEKVVNLAIKYGFKYSDRLHIRIWNNKRGV
;
A
#
# COMPACT_ATOMS: atom_id res chain seq x y z
N GLY A 1 20.31 7.06 14.03
CA GLY A 1 19.10 6.33 14.03
C GLY A 1 18.11 7.02 13.13
N VAL A 2 17.74 6.37 12.08
CA VAL A 2 16.68 6.83 11.19
C VAL A 2 15.37 6.79 11.97
N LYS A 3 15.13 7.76 12.81
CA LYS A 3 13.79 8.10 13.18
C LYS A 3 13.19 8.67 11.91
N LYS A 4 12.66 7.70 10.85
CA LYS A 4 11.45 8.03 11.16
C LYS A 4 10.77 8.86 10.16
N CYS A 5 10.86 8.39 9.01
CA CYS A 5 9.70 8.48 8.16
C CYS A 5 8.53 7.90 8.95
N ALA A 6 7.41 8.56 9.01
CA ALA A 6 6.19 8.09 9.67
C ALA A 6 5.65 6.83 8.97
N CYS A 7 6.43 5.74 9.00
CA CYS A 7 6.08 4.45 8.43
C CYS A 7 5.52 3.59 9.55
N ASP A 8 4.26 3.25 9.47
CA ASP A 8 3.57 2.35 10.40
C ASP A 8 4.06 0.90 10.28
N SER A 9 4.67 0.54 9.15
CA SER A 9 5.28 -0.78 8.90
C SER A 9 6.76 -0.87 9.28
N TYR A 10 7.25 0.03 10.13
CA TYR A 10 8.64 0.07 10.58
C TYR A 10 9.14 -1.29 11.14
N TYR A 11 8.28 -2.00 11.87
CA TYR A 11 8.58 -3.33 12.41
C TYR A 11 8.86 -4.40 11.34
N ALA A 12 8.42 -4.18 10.10
CA ALA A 12 8.63 -5.11 8.99
C ALA A 12 9.95 -4.87 8.23
N VAL A 13 10.69 -3.82 8.56
CA VAL A 13 11.91 -3.43 7.82
C VAL A 13 13.12 -3.16 8.73
N ASP A 14 12.93 -2.81 9.99
CA ASP A 14 14.03 -2.52 10.89
C ASP A 14 14.59 -3.80 11.50
N MET A 15 15.91 -3.93 11.44
CA MET A 15 16.65 -5.10 11.94
C MET A 15 16.47 -5.35 13.44
N GLU A 16 16.05 -4.35 14.22
CA GLU A 16 15.66 -4.51 15.61
C GLU A 16 14.57 -5.56 15.79
N PHE A 17 13.68 -5.68 14.80
CA PHE A 17 12.55 -6.62 14.82
C PHE A 17 12.83 -7.94 14.10
N LYS A 18 14.05 -8.17 13.61
CA LYS A 18 14.41 -9.37 12.83
C LYS A 18 14.01 -10.69 13.50
N ASN A 19 14.11 -10.76 14.81
CA ASN A 19 13.79 -11.98 15.57
C ASN A 19 12.27 -12.28 15.60
N SER A 20 11.42 -11.33 15.25
CA SER A 20 9.97 -11.52 15.12
C SER A 20 9.54 -11.88 13.70
N TRP A 21 10.46 -11.83 12.73
CA TRP A 21 10.15 -12.16 11.36
C TRP A 21 10.17 -13.67 11.15
N LYS A 22 9.22 -14.13 10.33
CA LYS A 22 9.12 -15.51 9.88
C LYS A 22 9.55 -15.58 8.42
N SER A 23 10.52 -16.43 8.12
CA SER A 23 10.97 -16.66 6.75
C SER A 23 10.33 -17.92 6.19
N TYR A 24 9.89 -17.84 4.93
CA TYR A 24 9.34 -18.95 4.20
C TYR A 24 10.17 -19.16 2.93
N GLU A 25 10.57 -20.40 2.68
CA GLU A 25 11.29 -20.77 1.45
C GLU A 25 10.33 -21.16 0.33
N ASN A 26 9.12 -21.62 0.70
CA ASN A 26 8.11 -22.09 -0.23
C ASN A 26 6.80 -21.30 -0.02
N TYR A 27 6.18 -20.86 -1.10
CA TYR A 27 4.90 -20.13 -1.05
C TYR A 27 3.76 -20.96 -0.44
N LEU A 28 3.79 -22.30 -0.56
CA LEU A 28 2.77 -23.17 0.03
C LEU A 28 2.73 -23.10 1.55
N ASP A 29 3.84 -22.81 2.20
CA ASP A 29 3.86 -22.62 3.66
C ASP A 29 3.04 -21.39 4.05
N ILE A 30 3.14 -20.30 3.28
CA ILE A 30 2.30 -19.10 3.47
C ILE A 30 0.84 -19.44 3.19
N VAL A 31 0.56 -20.16 2.10
CA VAL A 31 -0.80 -20.59 1.74
C VAL A 31 -1.42 -21.40 2.88
N ASN A 32 -0.69 -22.38 3.43
CA ASN A 32 -1.17 -23.21 4.53
C ASN A 32 -1.51 -22.40 5.79
N GLU A 33 -0.76 -21.33 6.08
CA GLU A 33 -1.06 -20.45 7.21
C GLU A 33 -2.32 -19.62 6.97
N VAL A 34 -2.46 -19.07 5.77
CA VAL A 34 -3.63 -18.28 5.39
C VAL A 34 -4.89 -19.17 5.33
N ASP A 35 -4.79 -20.36 4.74
CA ASP A 35 -5.93 -21.29 4.65
C ASP A 35 -6.44 -21.69 6.04
N LYS A 36 -5.54 -21.93 7.01
CA LYS A 36 -5.94 -22.15 8.42
C LYS A 36 -6.70 -20.97 9.04
N LEU A 37 -6.29 -19.74 8.72
CA LEU A 37 -6.99 -18.54 9.19
C LEU A 37 -8.39 -18.46 8.58
N LEU A 38 -8.53 -18.77 7.29
CA LEU A 38 -9.80 -18.77 6.58
C LEU A 38 -10.76 -19.86 7.10
N GLU A 39 -10.25 -21.05 7.40
CA GLU A 39 -11.02 -22.15 8.00
C GLU A 39 -11.58 -21.75 9.38
N ASN A 40 -10.75 -21.14 10.23
CA ASN A 40 -11.14 -20.66 11.55
C ASN A 40 -12.24 -19.59 11.52
N CYS A 41 -12.27 -18.78 10.45
CA CYS A 41 -13.30 -17.75 10.26
C CYS A 41 -14.58 -18.31 9.58
N ASN A 42 -14.65 -19.61 9.32
CA ASN A 42 -15.76 -20.24 8.60
C ASN A 42 -16.11 -19.54 7.26
N TYR A 43 -15.05 -19.04 6.58
CA TYR A 43 -15.19 -18.21 5.40
C TYR A 43 -15.24 -19.07 4.13
N LYS A 44 -16.36 -19.04 3.42
CA LYS A 44 -16.56 -19.83 2.19
C LYS A 44 -16.53 -19.00 0.91
N ASN A 45 -16.40 -17.69 1.03
CA ASN A 45 -16.51 -16.77 -0.10
C ASN A 45 -15.14 -16.25 -0.55
N ARG A 46 -15.15 -15.48 -1.64
CA ARG A 46 -14.00 -14.73 -2.11
C ARG A 46 -13.52 -13.74 -1.04
N VAL A 47 -12.23 -13.75 -0.71
CA VAL A 47 -11.58 -12.78 0.17
C VAL A 47 -10.67 -11.84 -0.62
N ASP A 48 -10.31 -10.73 -0.01
CA ASP A 48 -9.26 -9.85 -0.50
C ASP A 48 -7.94 -10.21 0.23
N ILE A 49 -6.97 -10.74 -0.52
CA ILE A 49 -5.63 -11.04 -0.03
C ILE A 49 -4.77 -9.80 -0.22
N VAL A 50 -4.36 -9.21 0.88
CA VAL A 50 -3.53 -8.00 0.85
C VAL A 50 -2.09 -8.34 1.20
N ILE A 51 -1.18 -8.13 0.25
CA ILE A 51 0.26 -8.26 0.47
C ILE A 51 0.81 -6.86 0.76
N THR A 52 1.32 -6.69 1.96
CA THR A 52 1.81 -5.41 2.48
C THR A 52 3.01 -5.61 3.40
N GLY A 53 3.47 -4.55 4.06
CA GLY A 53 4.59 -4.59 5.00
C GLY A 53 5.94 -4.52 4.31
N GLY A 54 6.87 -3.70 4.78
CA GLY A 54 8.08 -3.39 4.05
C GLY A 54 7.77 -2.83 2.66
N GLU A 55 8.38 -3.40 1.64
CA GLU A 55 8.10 -3.08 0.24
C GLU A 55 7.96 -4.38 -0.57
N PRO A 56 6.74 -4.82 -0.92
CA PRO A 56 6.51 -6.09 -1.61
C PRO A 56 7.18 -6.18 -2.98
N LEU A 57 7.37 -5.07 -3.69
CA LEU A 57 8.00 -5.08 -5.01
C LEU A 57 9.48 -5.47 -4.99
N LEU A 58 10.14 -5.52 -3.83
CA LEU A 58 11.45 -6.13 -3.67
C LEU A 58 11.47 -7.60 -4.11
N TYR A 59 10.34 -8.28 -3.96
CA TYR A 59 10.16 -9.69 -4.29
C TYR A 59 9.51 -9.93 -5.66
N TRP A 60 9.26 -8.88 -6.45
CA TRP A 60 8.53 -8.97 -7.72
C TRP A 60 9.10 -10.04 -8.66
N ASN A 61 10.43 -10.15 -8.74
CA ASN A 61 11.11 -11.12 -9.60
C ASN A 61 11.40 -12.46 -8.89
N ASN A 62 10.93 -12.66 -7.66
CA ASN A 62 11.09 -13.92 -6.94
C ASN A 62 10.02 -14.92 -7.37
N GLN A 63 10.42 -16.13 -7.76
CA GLN A 63 9.50 -17.15 -8.28
C GLN A 63 8.44 -17.57 -7.24
N GLU A 64 8.82 -17.73 -5.97
CA GLU A 64 7.89 -18.12 -4.91
C GLU A 64 6.86 -17.01 -4.63
N PHE A 65 7.25 -15.75 -4.72
CA PHE A 65 6.33 -14.62 -4.65
C PHE A 65 5.33 -14.61 -5.81
N GLN A 66 5.80 -14.88 -7.02
CA GLN A 66 4.93 -14.97 -8.20
C GLN A 66 3.99 -16.19 -8.11
N ASN A 67 4.47 -17.33 -7.59
CA ASN A 67 3.66 -18.51 -7.35
C ASN A 67 2.54 -18.23 -6.33
N LEU A 68 2.84 -17.50 -5.25
CA LEU A 68 1.85 -17.07 -4.26
C LEU A 68 0.75 -16.20 -4.88
N ILE A 69 1.12 -15.19 -5.65
CA ILE A 69 0.20 -14.32 -6.37
C ILE A 69 -0.72 -15.14 -7.29
N LYS A 70 -0.11 -15.97 -8.14
CA LYS A 70 -0.81 -16.82 -9.10
C LYS A 70 -1.79 -17.79 -8.42
N HIS A 71 -1.40 -18.34 -7.27
CA HIS A 71 -2.24 -19.24 -6.48
C HIS A 71 -3.56 -18.58 -6.07
N TYR A 72 -3.50 -17.38 -5.47
CA TYR A 72 -4.72 -16.71 -5.01
C TYR A 72 -5.58 -16.15 -6.14
N ILE A 73 -4.98 -15.67 -7.22
CA ILE A 73 -5.71 -15.25 -8.42
C ILE A 73 -6.44 -16.43 -9.04
N ASN A 74 -5.80 -17.60 -9.16
CA ASN A 74 -6.42 -18.81 -9.70
C ASN A 74 -7.55 -19.35 -8.81
N LYS A 75 -7.48 -19.14 -7.50
CA LYS A 75 -8.58 -19.42 -6.56
C LYS A 75 -9.69 -18.35 -6.62
N ASN A 76 -9.62 -17.39 -7.54
CA ASN A 76 -10.58 -16.30 -7.69
C ASN A 76 -10.68 -15.38 -6.46
N HIS A 77 -9.63 -15.28 -5.67
CA HIS A 77 -9.52 -14.25 -4.64
C HIS A 77 -9.13 -12.92 -5.28
N LYS A 78 -9.55 -11.81 -4.68
CA LYS A 78 -8.99 -10.51 -5.01
C LYS A 78 -7.60 -10.41 -4.39
N LEU A 79 -6.62 -9.92 -5.14
CA LEU A 79 -5.26 -9.74 -4.65
C LEU A 79 -4.87 -8.27 -4.76
N THR A 80 -4.52 -7.70 -3.62
CA THR A 80 -4.06 -6.32 -3.51
C THR A 80 -2.59 -6.29 -3.07
N ILE A 81 -1.77 -5.50 -3.74
CA ILE A 81 -0.40 -5.20 -3.31
C ILE A 81 -0.35 -3.75 -2.84
N GLU A 82 -0.03 -3.54 -1.56
CA GLU A 82 0.28 -2.21 -1.03
C GLU A 82 1.77 -1.93 -1.18
N THR A 83 2.11 -0.93 -2.00
CA THR A 83 3.49 -0.58 -2.34
C THR A 83 3.70 0.93 -2.33
N ASN A 84 4.94 1.38 -2.13
CA ASN A 84 5.32 2.77 -2.38
C ASN A 84 5.57 3.05 -3.88
N ALA A 85 5.56 2.02 -4.73
CA ALA A 85 5.80 2.05 -6.17
C ALA A 85 7.12 2.71 -6.60
N SER A 86 8.15 2.64 -5.76
CA SER A 86 9.45 3.24 -6.04
C SER A 86 10.39 2.34 -6.86
N LEU A 87 10.12 1.04 -6.92
CA LEU A 87 10.94 0.04 -7.61
C LEU A 87 10.41 -0.25 -9.00
N ASN A 88 11.31 -0.49 -9.95
CA ASN A 88 10.93 -0.90 -11.30
C ASN A 88 10.39 -2.33 -11.31
N ILE A 89 9.26 -2.51 -11.98
CA ILE A 89 8.68 -3.81 -12.27
C ILE A 89 8.30 -3.92 -13.75
N ASP A 90 8.23 -5.15 -14.25
CA ASP A 90 7.74 -5.47 -15.58
C ASP A 90 6.65 -6.55 -15.47
N PHE A 91 5.58 -6.40 -16.25
CA PHE A 91 4.51 -7.38 -16.35
C PHE A 91 4.89 -8.41 -17.42
N GLN A 92 5.13 -9.63 -17.01
CA GLN A 92 5.53 -10.74 -17.89
C GLN A 92 4.40 -11.76 -18.13
N GLU A 93 3.49 -11.84 -17.18
CA GLU A 93 2.44 -12.85 -17.14
C GLU A 93 1.05 -12.22 -17.10
N GLU A 94 0.09 -12.82 -17.79
CA GLU A 94 -1.27 -12.28 -17.89
C GLU A 94 -2.00 -12.18 -16.54
N TYR A 95 -1.76 -13.14 -15.61
CA TYR A 95 -2.39 -13.09 -14.28
C TYR A 95 -1.98 -11.86 -13.47
N GLN A 96 -0.80 -11.29 -13.70
CA GLN A 96 -0.31 -10.09 -12.99
C GLN A 96 -1.20 -8.87 -13.24
N LYS A 97 -1.91 -8.83 -14.37
CA LYS A 97 -2.86 -7.75 -14.69
C LYS A 97 -4.14 -7.77 -13.84
N ASN A 98 -4.38 -8.88 -13.12
CA ASN A 98 -5.51 -9.02 -12.19
C ASN A 98 -5.16 -8.56 -10.76
N ILE A 99 -3.94 -8.07 -10.54
CA ILE A 99 -3.53 -7.50 -9.26
C ILE A 99 -4.06 -6.08 -9.16
N LEU A 100 -4.57 -5.71 -7.98
CA LEU A 100 -4.84 -4.35 -7.61
C LEU A 100 -3.62 -3.78 -6.89
N PHE A 101 -3.05 -2.68 -7.37
CA PHE A 101 -1.99 -1.97 -6.66
C PHE A 101 -2.55 -0.76 -5.92
N SER A 102 -2.40 -0.76 -4.60
CA SER A 102 -2.60 0.40 -3.75
C SER A 102 -1.26 1.12 -3.61
N MET A 103 -1.03 2.12 -4.46
CA MET A 103 0.28 2.78 -4.57
C MET A 103 0.37 3.95 -3.59
N SER A 104 0.98 3.71 -2.43
CA SER A 104 1.21 4.72 -1.38
C SER A 104 2.45 5.56 -1.69
N VAL A 105 2.35 6.39 -2.72
CA VAL A 105 3.45 7.26 -3.17
C VAL A 105 3.77 8.29 -2.08
N LYS A 106 5.06 8.41 -1.75
CA LYS A 106 5.51 9.32 -0.70
C LYS A 106 5.70 10.73 -1.26
N LEU A 107 5.20 11.73 -0.52
CA LEU A 107 5.42 13.15 -0.78
C LEU A 107 6.63 13.67 0.02
N SER A 108 7.00 14.94 -0.15
CA SER A 108 8.18 15.52 0.49
C SER A 108 8.11 15.55 2.02
N ASN A 109 6.90 15.51 2.60
CA ASN A 109 6.69 15.36 4.04
C ASN A 109 7.26 14.04 4.62
N SER A 110 7.55 13.05 3.77
CA SER A 110 8.25 11.82 4.17
C SER A 110 9.74 12.01 4.40
N LEU A 111 10.31 13.17 4.04
CA LEU A 111 11.73 13.50 4.08
C LEU A 111 12.62 12.63 3.18
N GLU A 112 12.04 11.78 2.33
CA GLU A 112 12.77 11.00 1.34
C GLU A 112 13.06 11.85 0.09
N PRO A 113 14.26 11.74 -0.50
CA PRO A 113 14.60 12.43 -1.74
C PRO A 113 13.63 12.06 -2.88
N LEU A 114 13.28 13.03 -3.74
CA LEU A 114 12.34 12.84 -4.85
C LEU A 114 12.65 11.59 -5.70
N LYS A 115 13.91 11.38 -6.05
CA LYS A 115 14.36 10.23 -6.86
C LYS A 115 14.11 8.86 -6.21
N LYS A 116 13.95 8.82 -4.89
CA LYS A 116 13.67 7.58 -4.14
C LYS A 116 12.19 7.34 -3.88
N ARG A 117 11.36 8.39 -3.93
CA ARG A 117 9.95 8.31 -3.55
C ARG A 117 8.97 8.35 -4.72
N VAL A 118 9.39 8.87 -5.88
CA VAL A 118 8.52 8.99 -7.06
C VAL A 118 9.19 8.35 -8.26
N ASN A 119 8.60 7.26 -8.75
CA ASN A 119 9.02 6.55 -9.95
C ASN A 119 7.87 6.57 -10.96
N LYS A 120 7.79 7.64 -11.77
CA LYS A 120 6.73 7.83 -12.76
C LYS A 120 6.66 6.67 -13.78
N SER A 121 7.80 6.06 -14.13
CA SER A 121 7.84 4.90 -15.04
C SER A 121 7.09 3.69 -14.45
N THR A 122 7.33 3.38 -13.18
CA THR A 122 6.62 2.27 -12.51
C THR A 122 5.14 2.57 -12.33
N LEU A 123 4.78 3.79 -11.94
CA LEU A 123 3.37 4.21 -11.85
C LEU A 123 2.65 4.02 -13.19
N THR A 124 3.26 4.50 -14.28
CA THR A 124 2.71 4.36 -15.62
C THR A 124 2.53 2.88 -16.00
N LYS A 125 3.57 2.05 -15.82
CA LYS A 125 3.48 0.62 -16.13
C LYS A 125 2.37 -0.09 -15.36
N ILE A 126 2.23 0.19 -14.07
CA ILE A 126 1.15 -0.40 -13.26
C ILE A 126 -0.22 0.02 -13.80
N LEU A 127 -0.42 1.32 -14.02
CA LEU A 127 -1.71 1.86 -14.47
C LEU A 127 -2.09 1.40 -15.89
N GLU A 128 -1.12 1.21 -16.79
CA GLU A 128 -1.37 0.70 -18.14
C GLU A 128 -1.70 -0.80 -18.17
N ASN A 129 -1.21 -1.57 -17.20
CA ASN A 129 -1.38 -3.03 -17.17
C ASN A 129 -2.49 -3.50 -16.24
N THR A 130 -3.03 -2.65 -15.35
CA THR A 130 -4.05 -3.03 -14.37
C THR A 130 -5.28 -2.12 -14.46
N LYS A 131 -6.45 -2.62 -14.04
CA LYS A 131 -7.72 -1.89 -14.24
C LYS A 131 -8.15 -1.02 -13.05
N GLU A 132 -7.83 -1.44 -11.83
CA GLU A 132 -8.38 -0.87 -10.60
C GLU A 132 -7.30 -0.28 -9.68
N SER A 133 -6.05 -0.23 -10.14
CA SER A 133 -4.95 0.33 -9.35
C SER A 133 -5.10 1.83 -9.16
N TYR A 134 -4.69 2.32 -7.99
CA TYR A 134 -4.89 3.70 -7.58
C TYR A 134 -3.70 4.26 -6.80
N LEU A 135 -3.65 5.57 -6.72
CA LEU A 135 -2.68 6.30 -5.89
C LEU A 135 -3.28 6.64 -4.54
N LYS A 136 -2.48 6.51 -3.49
CA LYS A 136 -2.83 6.89 -2.12
C LYS A 136 -1.77 7.82 -1.55
N PHE A 137 -2.17 8.96 -1.01
CA PHE A 137 -1.28 9.95 -0.41
C PHE A 137 -1.66 10.19 1.05
N VAL A 138 -0.67 10.13 1.93
CA VAL A 138 -0.84 10.39 3.37
C VAL A 138 -0.47 11.84 3.65
N ILE A 139 -1.41 12.62 4.21
CA ILE A 139 -1.30 14.07 4.32
C ILE A 139 -1.63 14.52 5.75
N GLY A 140 -0.80 15.38 6.31
CA GLY A 140 -1.06 16.11 7.56
C GLY A 140 -1.55 17.54 7.30
N ASN A 141 -2.13 18.16 8.31
CA ASN A 141 -2.69 19.51 8.24
C ASN A 141 -1.69 20.62 7.90
N ASP A 142 -0.43 20.39 8.23
CA ASP A 142 0.69 21.30 8.00
C ASP A 142 1.27 21.22 6.58
N PHE A 143 0.73 20.32 5.76
CA PHE A 143 1.30 20.02 4.43
C PHE A 143 0.29 20.09 3.28
N LEU A 144 -0.93 20.57 3.49
CA LEU A 144 -2.04 20.48 2.53
C LEU A 144 -1.75 21.15 1.17
N GLU A 145 -1.28 22.39 1.19
CA GLU A 145 -1.02 23.15 -0.05
C GLU A 145 0.13 22.56 -0.85
N ASN A 146 1.24 22.22 -0.18
CA ASN A 146 2.39 21.59 -0.82
C ASN A 146 2.04 20.20 -1.36
N ALA A 147 1.21 19.42 -0.64
CA ALA A 147 0.76 18.11 -1.06
C ALA A 147 0.05 18.18 -2.41
N ILE A 148 -0.87 19.13 -2.59
CA ILE A 148 -1.62 19.26 -3.85
C ILE A 148 -0.69 19.58 -5.01
N VAL A 149 0.23 20.52 -4.85
CA VAL A 149 1.22 20.86 -5.90
C VAL A 149 2.03 19.64 -6.33
N GLU A 150 2.50 18.84 -5.36
CA GLU A 150 3.25 17.62 -5.65
C GLU A 150 2.39 16.53 -6.30
N ILE A 151 1.16 16.33 -5.83
CA ILE A 151 0.21 15.36 -6.40
C ILE A 151 -0.11 15.72 -7.85
N GLU A 152 -0.45 16.98 -8.13
CA GLU A 152 -0.72 17.44 -9.49
C GLU A 152 0.48 17.25 -10.43
N ASP A 153 1.71 17.49 -9.95
CA ASP A 153 2.92 17.23 -10.75
C ASP A 153 3.11 15.73 -11.05
N ILE A 154 2.79 14.85 -10.09
CA ILE A 154 2.82 13.41 -10.33
C ILE A 154 1.78 13.02 -11.38
N LEU A 155 0.54 13.50 -11.22
CA LEU A 155 -0.60 13.14 -12.09
C LEU A 155 -0.46 13.63 -13.52
N LYS A 156 0.21 14.75 -13.77
CA LYS A 156 0.44 15.29 -15.14
C LYS A 156 1.14 14.35 -16.09
N ASN A 157 1.89 13.38 -15.57
CA ASN A 157 2.83 12.56 -16.37
C ASN A 157 2.59 11.05 -16.23
N ILE A 158 1.40 10.66 -15.79
CA ILE A 158 0.97 9.26 -15.68
C ILE A 158 -0.44 9.11 -16.24
N PRO A 159 -0.88 7.88 -16.59
CA PRO A 159 -2.26 7.62 -16.98
C PRO A 159 -3.26 8.05 -15.90
N GLN A 160 -4.46 8.43 -16.32
CA GLN A 160 -5.53 8.80 -15.40
C GLN A 160 -5.86 7.63 -14.47
N CYS A 161 -5.98 7.91 -13.18
CA CYS A 161 -6.31 6.94 -12.15
C CYS A 161 -7.08 7.57 -10.99
N GLU A 162 -7.62 6.71 -10.13
CA GLU A 162 -8.20 7.17 -8.87
C GLU A 162 -7.11 7.62 -7.89
N VAL A 163 -7.42 8.67 -7.13
CA VAL A 163 -6.55 9.24 -6.11
C VAL A 163 -7.26 9.22 -4.77
N TYR A 164 -6.60 8.67 -3.77
CA TYR A 164 -7.08 8.64 -2.39
C TYR A 164 -6.20 9.52 -1.51
N LEU A 165 -6.82 10.40 -0.73
CA LEU A 165 -6.16 11.13 0.34
C LEU A 165 -6.46 10.47 1.68
N MET A 166 -5.43 10.25 2.49
CA MET A 166 -5.49 9.61 3.79
C MET A 166 -4.91 10.54 4.86
N PRO A 167 -5.59 10.74 6.01
CA PRO A 167 -5.04 11.58 7.07
C PRO A 167 -3.80 10.93 7.70
N LEU A 168 -2.79 11.75 7.95
CA LEU A 168 -1.62 11.35 8.73
C LEU A 168 -2.01 11.18 10.20
N GLY A 169 -1.58 10.07 10.83
CA GLY A 169 -1.81 9.83 12.25
C GLY A 169 -1.50 8.38 12.62
N ASP A 170 -0.99 8.17 13.81
CA ASP A 170 -0.70 6.88 14.44
C ASP A 170 -1.62 6.59 15.64
N SER A 171 -2.50 7.54 15.96
CA SER A 171 -3.54 7.41 16.98
C SER A 171 -4.87 7.98 16.49
N SER A 172 -5.97 7.62 17.15
CA SER A 172 -7.29 8.17 16.83
C SER A 172 -7.32 9.68 16.90
N GLU A 173 -6.70 10.28 17.92
CA GLU A 173 -6.63 11.71 18.12
C GLU A 173 -5.86 12.40 16.98
N ALA A 174 -4.72 11.83 16.57
CA ALA A 174 -3.93 12.38 15.46
C ALA A 174 -4.69 12.32 14.13
N ILE A 175 -5.45 11.23 13.91
CA ILE A 175 -6.31 11.11 12.72
C ILE A 175 -7.44 12.14 12.78
N ASP A 176 -8.11 12.34 13.92
CA ASP A 176 -9.19 13.31 14.08
C ASP A 176 -8.73 14.73 13.76
N ILE A 177 -7.57 15.12 14.25
CA ILE A 177 -6.97 16.43 13.97
C ILE A 177 -6.80 16.67 12.47
N ASN A 178 -6.43 15.64 11.70
CA ASN A 178 -6.12 15.77 10.28
C ASN A 178 -7.32 15.51 9.36
N SER A 179 -8.32 14.74 9.80
CA SER A 179 -9.38 14.19 8.95
C SER A 179 -10.22 15.25 8.25
N GLU A 180 -10.74 16.24 8.97
CA GLU A 180 -11.64 17.24 8.41
C GLU A 180 -11.00 17.99 7.24
N LYS A 181 -9.78 18.47 7.41
CA LYS A 181 -9.07 19.21 6.36
C LYS A 181 -8.72 18.33 5.16
N VAL A 182 -8.35 17.06 5.41
CA VAL A 182 -8.03 16.11 4.33
C VAL A 182 -9.29 15.73 3.55
N VAL A 183 -10.44 15.54 4.21
CA VAL A 183 -11.74 15.32 3.54
C VAL A 183 -12.10 16.52 2.68
N ASN A 184 -12.03 17.74 3.23
CA ASN A 184 -12.35 18.97 2.48
C ASN A 184 -11.42 19.14 1.28
N LEU A 185 -10.15 18.78 1.42
CA LEU A 185 -9.19 18.80 0.31
C LEU A 185 -9.57 17.77 -0.76
N ALA A 186 -9.94 16.55 -0.36
CA ALA A 186 -10.38 15.51 -1.28
C ALA A 186 -11.62 15.95 -2.09
N ILE A 187 -12.61 16.51 -1.40
CA ILE A 187 -13.83 17.05 -2.06
C ILE A 187 -13.46 18.15 -3.06
N LYS A 188 -12.62 19.10 -2.66
CA LYS A 188 -12.23 20.25 -3.50
C LYS A 188 -11.56 19.82 -4.81
N TYR A 189 -10.75 18.78 -4.79
CA TYR A 189 -9.99 18.32 -5.95
C TYR A 189 -10.60 17.09 -6.65
N GLY A 190 -11.78 16.63 -6.23
CA GLY A 190 -12.44 15.45 -6.80
C GLY A 190 -11.71 14.13 -6.51
N PHE A 191 -10.93 14.09 -5.43
CA PHE A 191 -10.25 12.89 -4.96
C PHE A 191 -11.14 12.11 -3.98
N LYS A 192 -10.79 10.85 -3.75
CA LYS A 192 -11.44 10.01 -2.73
C LYS A 192 -10.74 10.19 -1.37
N TYR A 193 -11.48 9.95 -0.31
CA TYR A 193 -10.94 9.90 1.05
C TYR A 193 -10.81 8.45 1.51
N SER A 194 -9.70 8.12 2.16
CA SER A 194 -9.47 6.82 2.81
C SER A 194 -9.14 7.03 4.27
N ASP A 195 -9.92 6.43 5.16
CA ASP A 195 -9.64 6.48 6.59
C ASP A 195 -8.70 5.34 7.02
N ARG A 196 -8.15 5.46 8.23
CA ARG A 196 -7.39 4.42 8.92
C ARG A 196 -8.28 3.72 9.94
N LEU A 197 -9.27 2.96 9.44
CA LEU A 197 -10.33 2.37 10.24
C LEU A 197 -9.81 1.52 11.41
N HIS A 198 -8.73 0.76 11.21
CA HIS A 198 -8.12 -0.04 12.28
C HIS A 198 -7.60 0.83 13.44
N ILE A 199 -7.04 2.00 13.16
CA ILE A 199 -6.61 2.94 14.21
C ILE A 199 -7.83 3.55 14.90
N ARG A 200 -8.90 3.85 14.17
CA ARG A 200 -10.15 4.35 14.75
C ARG A 200 -10.77 3.39 15.74
N ILE A 201 -10.72 2.08 15.43
CA ILE A 201 -11.37 1.05 16.26
C ILE A 201 -10.46 0.62 17.42
N TRP A 202 -9.18 0.39 17.13
CA TRP A 202 -8.24 -0.25 18.06
C TRP A 202 -7.05 0.63 18.46
N ASN A 203 -7.05 1.90 18.01
CA ASN A 203 -5.95 2.83 18.23
C ASN A 203 -4.62 2.21 17.73
N ASN A 204 -3.55 2.35 18.47
CA ASN A 204 -2.22 1.83 18.10
C ASN A 204 -2.02 0.33 18.48
N LYS A 205 -3.10 -0.44 18.60
CA LYS A 205 -3.02 -1.88 18.91
C LYS A 205 -2.58 -2.67 17.67
N ARG A 206 -1.59 -3.54 17.83
CA ARG A 206 -1.08 -4.40 16.75
C ARG A 206 -1.76 -5.76 16.76
N GLY A 207 -1.87 -6.39 15.58
CA GLY A 207 -2.39 -7.76 15.43
C GLY A 207 -3.90 -7.87 15.64
N VAL A 208 -4.65 -6.86 15.29
CA VAL A 208 -6.12 -6.80 15.37
C VAL A 208 -6.73 -6.66 13.99
#